data_5f7766ad1dee7abdc3e40f2f355631ed
#
_entry.id   5f7766ad1dee7abdc3e40f2f355631ed
#
_cell.length_a   1.000
_cell.length_b   1.000
_cell.length_c   1.000
_cell.angle_alpha   90.00
_cell.angle_beta   90.00
_cell.angle_gamma   90.00
#
_symmetry.space_group_name_H-M   'P 1'
#
loop_
_entity.id
_entity.type
_entity.pdbx_description
1 polymer ?
#
loop_
_entity_poly.entity_id
_entity_poly.type
_entity_poly.pdbx_seq_one_letter_code
_entity_poly.pdbx_strand_id
1 'polypeptide(L)'
;SYHDMTAYLERIGDLLLNIADFLREVELQGSLYASFHPTILLQLETVKKMTQNAIFAFTCEDENLAKEIIRTDDLVDNNHKEIIHGIPFHFVGKTIKDQNMLDALSLSGMSYNIERIGDNATNIAEAAIYLMEGKNAKHIHNN
;
A
#
# COMPACT_ATOMS: atom_id res chain seq x y z
N SER A 1 0.84 -10.24 18.01
CA SER A 1 -0.26 -11.18 18.28
C SER A 1 -1.30 -11.15 17.18
N TYR A 2 -2.19 -12.10 17.16
CA TYR A 2 -3.32 -12.14 16.22
C TYR A 2 -4.24 -10.93 16.36
N HIS A 3 -4.33 -10.37 17.55
CA HIS A 3 -5.09 -9.14 17.80
C HIS A 3 -4.50 -7.96 17.02
N ASP A 4 -3.18 -7.81 17.01
CA ASP A 4 -2.51 -6.76 16.26
C ASP A 4 -2.68 -6.94 14.75
N MET A 5 -2.56 -8.19 14.27
CA MET A 5 -2.78 -8.50 12.85
C MET A 5 -4.21 -8.14 12.42
N THR A 6 -5.20 -8.47 13.26
CA THR A 6 -6.61 -8.15 13.00
C THR A 6 -6.81 -6.64 12.88
N ALA A 7 -6.20 -5.85 13.77
CA ALA A 7 -6.28 -4.39 13.73
C ALA A 7 -5.69 -3.82 12.43
N TYR A 8 -4.55 -4.33 11.98
CA TYR A 8 -3.94 -3.91 10.71
C TYR A 8 -4.81 -4.30 9.51
N LEU A 9 -5.43 -5.47 9.53
CA LEU A 9 -6.36 -5.91 8.46
C LEU A 9 -7.62 -5.05 8.40
N GLU A 10 -8.16 -4.65 9.55
CA GLU A 10 -9.28 -3.72 9.60
C GLU A 10 -8.92 -2.38 8.97
N ARG A 11 -7.74 -1.84 9.26
CA ARG A 11 -7.25 -0.61 8.65
C ARG A 11 -7.08 -0.75 7.13
N ILE A 12 -6.60 -1.89 6.66
CA ILE A 12 -6.50 -2.17 5.22
C ILE A 12 -7.88 -2.15 4.58
N GLY A 13 -8.87 -2.75 5.22
CA GLY A 13 -10.25 -2.73 4.74
C GLY A 13 -10.81 -1.31 4.61
N ASP A 14 -10.58 -0.45 5.62
CA ASP A 14 -11.01 0.93 5.60
C ASP A 14 -10.31 1.73 4.48
N LEU A 15 -9.03 1.48 4.26
CA LEU A 15 -8.26 2.12 3.19
C LEU A 15 -8.78 1.71 1.81
N LEU A 16 -9.19 0.45 1.62
CA LEU A 16 -9.81 -0.01 0.38
C LEU A 16 -11.12 0.70 0.10
N LEU A 17 -11.94 0.95 1.13
CA LEU A 17 -13.17 1.73 0.98
C LEU A 17 -12.87 3.17 0.54
N ASN A 18 -11.84 3.79 1.11
CA ASN A 18 -11.41 5.12 0.71
C ASN A 18 -10.98 5.16 -0.76
N ILE A 19 -10.25 4.14 -1.21
CA ILE A 19 -9.83 4.03 -2.62
C ILE A 19 -11.05 3.93 -3.53
N ALA A 20 -12.05 3.13 -3.17
CA ALA A 20 -13.28 3.01 -3.93
C ALA A 20 -14.03 4.34 -4.03
N ASP A 21 -14.06 5.12 -2.95
CA ASP A 21 -14.70 6.43 -2.93
C ASP A 21 -13.99 7.41 -3.88
N PHE A 22 -12.67 7.46 -3.87
CA PHE A 22 -11.92 8.28 -4.81
C PHE A 22 -12.13 7.85 -6.26
N LEU A 23 -12.19 6.54 -6.50
CA LEU A 23 -12.40 6.01 -7.86
C LEU A 23 -13.73 6.46 -8.46
N ARG A 24 -14.77 6.67 -7.66
CA ARG A 24 -16.06 7.17 -8.12
C ARG A 24 -16.00 8.61 -8.63
N GLU A 25 -15.04 9.40 -8.15
CA GLU A 25 -14.89 10.82 -8.49
C GLU A 25 -14.03 11.05 -9.74
N VAL A 26 -13.26 10.05 -10.16
CA VAL A 26 -12.33 10.16 -11.29
C VAL A 26 -13.07 10.02 -12.62
N GLU A 27 -12.72 10.89 -13.59
CA GLU A 27 -13.12 10.70 -14.98
C GLU A 27 -12.29 9.58 -15.62
N LEU A 28 -12.88 8.40 -15.74
CA LEU A 28 -12.19 7.19 -16.22
C LEU A 28 -11.75 7.30 -17.68
N GLN A 29 -12.42 8.13 -18.47
CA GLN A 29 -12.08 8.36 -19.88
C GLN A 29 -11.11 9.53 -20.06
N GLY A 30 -10.72 10.18 -18.98
CA GLY A 30 -9.86 11.35 -19.02
C GLY A 30 -8.39 11.00 -19.24
N SER A 31 -7.64 11.96 -19.78
CA SER A 31 -6.21 11.79 -20.09
C SER A 31 -5.36 11.63 -18.81
N LEU A 32 -5.74 12.27 -17.71
CA LEU A 32 -4.99 12.15 -16.45
C LEU A 32 -5.08 10.73 -15.91
N TYR A 33 -6.27 10.16 -15.86
CA TYR A 33 -6.46 8.78 -15.43
C TYR A 33 -5.68 7.82 -16.33
N ALA A 34 -5.77 8.00 -17.66
CA ALA A 34 -5.05 7.15 -18.63
C ALA A 34 -3.53 7.19 -18.40
N SER A 35 -2.97 8.36 -18.03
CA SER A 35 -1.54 8.51 -17.79
C SER A 35 -1.06 7.78 -16.52
N PHE A 36 -1.87 7.76 -15.46
CA PHE A 36 -1.45 7.23 -14.16
C PHE A 36 -2.09 5.88 -13.79
N HIS A 37 -3.08 5.43 -14.56
CA HIS A 37 -3.73 4.16 -14.34
C HIS A 37 -2.77 2.97 -14.27
N PRO A 38 -1.77 2.82 -15.16
CA PRO A 38 -0.82 1.71 -15.05
C PRO A 38 -0.04 1.71 -13.74
N THR A 39 0.37 2.87 -13.25
CA THR A 39 1.13 2.99 -11.99
C THR A 39 0.24 2.69 -10.78
N ILE A 40 -1.01 3.14 -10.80
CA ILE A 40 -2.01 2.82 -9.76
C ILE A 40 -2.25 1.31 -9.69
N LEU A 41 -2.42 0.65 -10.84
CA LEU A 41 -2.61 -0.81 -10.89
C LEU A 41 -1.39 -1.56 -10.37
N LEU A 42 -0.19 -1.13 -10.74
CA LEU A 42 1.05 -1.72 -10.23
C LEU A 42 1.14 -1.60 -8.72
N GLN A 43 0.81 -0.42 -8.20
CA GLN A 43 0.78 -0.16 -6.76
C GLN A 43 -0.21 -1.08 -6.04
N LEU A 44 -1.44 -1.21 -6.57
CA LEU A 44 -2.47 -2.10 -6.02
C LEU A 44 -2.04 -3.57 -6.04
N GLU A 45 -1.50 -4.05 -7.15
CA GLU A 45 -1.01 -5.43 -7.25
C GLU A 45 0.12 -5.70 -6.26
N THR A 46 1.01 -4.74 -6.07
CA THR A 46 2.12 -4.86 -5.13
C THR A 46 1.62 -4.97 -3.69
N VAL A 47 0.73 -4.07 -3.25
CA VAL A 47 0.23 -4.12 -1.87
C VAL A 47 -0.69 -5.31 -1.62
N LYS A 48 -1.39 -5.80 -2.65
CA LYS A 48 -2.16 -7.04 -2.57
C LYS A 48 -1.26 -8.22 -2.23
N LYS A 49 -0.16 -8.37 -2.96
CA LYS A 49 0.83 -9.43 -2.69
C LYS A 49 1.48 -9.27 -1.33
N MET A 50 1.85 -8.04 -0.97
CA MET A 50 2.41 -7.74 0.36
C MET A 50 1.46 -8.17 1.47
N THR A 51 0.18 -7.85 1.35
CA THR A 51 -0.83 -8.20 2.36
C THR A 51 -1.00 -9.71 2.47
N GLN A 52 -1.16 -10.41 1.35
CA GLN A 52 -1.28 -11.86 1.32
C GLN A 52 -0.06 -12.54 1.93
N ASN A 53 1.14 -12.10 1.54
CA ASN A 53 2.39 -12.65 2.04
C ASN A 53 2.64 -12.31 3.51
N ALA A 54 2.20 -11.12 3.96
CA ALA A 54 2.32 -10.74 5.37
C ALA A 54 1.46 -11.64 6.27
N ILE A 55 0.22 -11.92 5.86
CA ILE A 55 -0.65 -12.85 6.57
C ILE A 55 -0.02 -14.24 6.61
N PHE A 56 0.49 -14.72 5.48
CA PHE A 56 1.17 -16.01 5.38
C PHE A 56 2.41 -16.05 6.27
N ALA A 57 3.26 -15.02 6.21
CA ALA A 57 4.47 -14.94 7.03
C ALA A 57 4.16 -14.99 8.52
N PHE A 58 3.09 -14.32 8.93
CA PHE A 58 2.66 -14.30 10.33
C PHE A 58 2.10 -15.67 10.77
N THR A 59 1.21 -16.26 9.97
CA THR A 59 0.54 -17.52 10.34
C THR A 59 1.46 -18.73 10.21
N CYS A 60 2.39 -18.73 9.26
CA CYS A 60 3.34 -19.82 9.02
C CYS A 60 4.72 -19.56 9.63
N GLU A 61 4.90 -18.45 10.35
CA GLU A 61 6.16 -18.10 11.00
C GLU A 61 7.36 -18.07 10.03
N ASP A 62 7.16 -17.44 8.87
CA ASP A 62 8.18 -17.32 7.83
C ASP A 62 8.90 -15.97 7.93
N GLU A 63 10.02 -15.93 8.65
CA GLU A 63 10.79 -14.70 8.89
C GLU A 63 11.41 -14.14 7.61
N ASN A 64 11.88 -14.99 6.71
CA ASN A 64 12.50 -14.54 5.46
C ASN A 64 11.47 -13.86 4.55
N LEU A 65 10.27 -14.40 4.47
CA LEU A 65 9.17 -13.79 3.72
C LEU A 65 8.77 -12.44 4.34
N ALA A 66 8.72 -12.36 5.68
CA ALA A 66 8.42 -11.10 6.38
C ALA A 66 9.45 -10.01 6.05
N LYS A 67 10.74 -10.35 6.03
CA LYS A 67 11.81 -9.41 5.66
C LYS A 67 11.70 -8.96 4.21
N GLU A 68 11.31 -9.84 3.31
CA GLU A 68 11.10 -9.51 1.90
C GLU A 68 9.97 -8.48 1.73
N ILE A 69 8.88 -8.62 2.49
CA ILE A 69 7.76 -7.68 2.47
C ILE A 69 8.23 -6.28 2.87
N ILE A 70 9.02 -6.18 3.93
CA ILE A 70 9.55 -4.90 4.41
C ILE A 70 10.40 -4.23 3.32
N ARG A 71 11.21 -5.00 2.59
CA ARG A 71 12.00 -4.47 1.47
C ARG A 71 11.13 -4.01 0.30
N THR A 72 10.00 -4.68 0.06
CA THR A 72 9.08 -4.34 -1.03
C THR A 72 8.35 -3.00 -0.80
N ASP A 73 8.25 -2.55 0.44
CA ASP A 73 7.57 -1.29 0.78
C ASP A 73 8.20 -0.08 0.08
N ASP A 74 9.50 -0.10 -0.13
CA ASP A 74 10.21 0.98 -0.86
C ASP A 74 9.69 1.14 -2.29
N LEU A 75 9.31 0.06 -2.95
CA LEU A 75 8.74 0.11 -4.30
C LEU A 75 7.39 0.82 -4.30
N VAL A 76 6.55 0.55 -3.32
CA VAL A 76 5.24 1.20 -3.18
C VAL A 76 5.41 2.70 -2.94
N ASP A 77 6.33 3.07 -2.05
CA ASP A 77 6.66 4.47 -1.78
C ASP A 77 7.16 5.19 -3.03
N ASN A 78 8.01 4.55 -3.82
CA ASN A 78 8.52 5.11 -5.06
C ASN A 78 7.42 5.29 -6.10
N ASN A 79 6.49 4.33 -6.21
CA ASN A 79 5.34 4.45 -7.10
C ASN A 79 4.44 5.61 -6.69
N HIS A 80 4.23 5.80 -5.38
CA HIS A 80 3.46 6.95 -4.88
C HIS A 80 4.13 8.27 -5.24
N LYS A 81 5.43 8.40 -5.03
CA LYS A 81 6.19 9.60 -5.39
C LYS A 81 6.12 9.88 -6.89
N GLU A 82 6.19 8.87 -7.72
CA GLU A 82 6.05 9.00 -9.18
C GLU A 82 4.70 9.61 -9.56
N ILE A 83 3.62 9.18 -8.91
CA ILE A 83 2.29 9.72 -9.15
C ILE A 83 2.19 11.16 -8.67
N ILE A 84 2.59 11.44 -7.42
CA ILE A 84 2.47 12.77 -6.82
C ILE A 84 3.30 13.81 -7.58
N HIS A 85 4.51 13.46 -8.00
CA HIS A 85 5.37 14.38 -8.76
C HIS A 85 4.99 14.45 -10.24
N GLY A 86 4.42 13.38 -10.79
CA GLY A 86 4.04 13.32 -12.20
C GLY A 86 2.76 14.09 -12.54
N ILE A 87 1.81 14.19 -11.61
CA ILE A 87 0.54 14.87 -11.87
C ILE A 87 0.73 16.33 -12.28
N PRO A 88 1.53 17.16 -11.59
CA PRO A 88 1.75 18.53 -12.02
C PRO A 88 2.34 18.66 -13.43
N PHE A 89 3.27 17.75 -13.78
CA PHE A 89 3.87 17.75 -15.12
C PHE A 89 2.88 17.44 -16.23
N HIS A 90 1.85 16.65 -15.94
CA HIS A 90 0.79 16.34 -16.91
C HIS A 90 0.08 17.62 -17.39
N PHE A 91 0.01 18.63 -16.54
CA PHE A 91 -0.72 19.89 -16.83
C PHE A 91 0.17 20.99 -17.42
N VAL A 92 1.46 20.78 -17.56
CA VAL A 92 2.36 21.79 -18.16
C VAL A 92 1.89 22.11 -19.58
N GLY A 93 1.65 23.38 -19.84
CA GLY A 93 1.17 23.87 -21.15
C GLY A 93 -0.30 23.57 -21.46
N LYS A 94 -1.06 23.10 -20.48
CA LYS A 94 -2.50 22.76 -20.63
C LYS A 94 -3.35 23.66 -19.76
N THR A 95 -4.58 23.91 -20.22
CA THR A 95 -5.60 24.59 -19.40
C THR A 95 -6.15 23.58 -18.39
N ILE A 96 -6.17 23.97 -17.12
CA ILE A 96 -6.70 23.12 -16.04
C ILE A 96 -8.19 23.45 -15.86
N LYS A 97 -9.03 22.44 -16.00
CA LYS A 97 -10.47 22.51 -15.77
C LYS A 97 -10.80 21.96 -14.38
N ASP A 98 -11.99 22.25 -13.87
CA ASP A 98 -12.45 21.77 -12.57
C ASP A 98 -12.36 20.26 -12.44
N GLN A 99 -12.77 19.51 -13.47
CA GLN A 99 -12.67 18.04 -13.47
C GLN A 99 -11.22 17.56 -13.37
N ASN A 100 -10.27 18.28 -13.96
CA ASN A 100 -8.85 17.95 -13.86
C ASN A 100 -8.33 18.06 -12.42
N MET A 101 -8.77 19.12 -11.71
CA MET A 101 -8.42 19.28 -10.29
C MET A 101 -8.99 18.14 -9.45
N LEU A 102 -10.25 17.79 -9.71
CA LEU A 102 -10.92 16.68 -9.01
C LEU A 102 -10.21 15.36 -9.28
N ASP A 103 -9.84 15.09 -10.53
CA ASP A 103 -9.09 13.88 -10.92
C ASP A 103 -7.72 13.83 -10.24
N ALA A 104 -7.00 14.96 -10.19
CA ALA A 104 -5.70 15.06 -9.54
C ALA A 104 -5.79 14.73 -8.06
N LEU A 105 -6.77 15.29 -7.36
CA LEU A 105 -7.02 15.02 -5.94
C LEU A 105 -7.40 13.56 -5.71
N SER A 106 -8.26 13.01 -6.57
CA SER A 106 -8.72 11.62 -6.44
C SER A 106 -7.60 10.63 -6.68
N LEU A 107 -6.79 10.82 -7.74
CA LEU A 107 -5.65 9.95 -8.02
C LEU A 107 -4.59 10.02 -6.92
N SER A 108 -4.32 11.23 -6.42
CA SER A 108 -3.39 11.41 -5.29
C SER A 108 -3.90 10.71 -4.04
N GLY A 109 -5.20 10.83 -3.75
CA GLY A 109 -5.84 10.18 -2.62
C GLY A 109 -5.83 8.66 -2.72
N MET A 110 -6.09 8.12 -3.91
CA MET A 110 -6.00 6.67 -4.18
C MET A 110 -4.58 6.17 -3.91
N SER A 111 -3.59 6.79 -4.50
CA SER A 111 -2.18 6.41 -4.35
C SER A 111 -1.73 6.48 -2.89
N TYR A 112 -2.09 7.53 -2.18
CA TYR A 112 -1.78 7.69 -0.76
C TYR A 112 -2.39 6.55 0.08
N ASN A 113 -3.66 6.20 -0.17
CA ASN A 113 -4.31 5.10 0.55
C ASN A 113 -3.69 3.74 0.22
N ILE A 114 -3.26 3.52 -1.03
CA ILE A 114 -2.56 2.30 -1.43
C ILE A 114 -1.21 2.20 -0.68
N GLU A 115 -0.46 3.29 -0.62
CA GLU A 115 0.79 3.34 0.15
C GLU A 115 0.55 2.94 1.62
N ARG A 116 -0.51 3.45 2.23
CA ARG A 116 -0.86 3.11 3.61
C ARG A 116 -1.27 1.64 3.79
N ILE A 117 -1.84 1.01 2.77
CA ILE A 117 -2.06 -0.44 2.78
C ILE A 117 -0.72 -1.17 2.89
N GLY A 118 0.26 -0.75 2.10
CA GLY A 118 1.63 -1.27 2.16
C GLY A 118 2.25 -1.12 3.55
N ASP A 119 2.08 0.03 4.18
CA ASP A 119 2.57 0.27 5.54
C ASP A 119 1.93 -0.69 6.55
N ASN A 120 0.64 -0.95 6.43
CA ASN A 120 -0.05 -1.91 7.31
C ASN A 120 0.40 -3.35 7.05
N ALA A 121 0.64 -3.74 5.81
CA ALA A 121 1.21 -5.04 5.48
C ALA A 121 2.62 -5.19 6.08
N THR A 122 3.43 -4.15 6.00
CA THR A 122 4.75 -4.08 6.64
C THR A 122 4.65 -4.22 8.15
N ASN A 123 3.66 -3.59 8.78
CA ASN A 123 3.42 -3.74 10.22
C ASN A 123 3.10 -5.19 10.61
N ILE A 124 2.33 -5.90 9.78
CA ILE A 124 2.05 -7.33 10.00
C ILE A 124 3.35 -8.14 9.89
N ALA A 125 4.18 -7.84 8.88
CA ALA A 125 5.47 -8.52 8.69
C ALA A 125 6.42 -8.26 9.87
N GLU A 126 6.48 -7.03 10.36
CA GLU A 126 7.28 -6.69 11.56
C GLU A 126 6.77 -7.41 12.79
N ALA A 127 5.46 -7.52 12.96
CA ALA A 127 4.85 -8.28 14.06
C ALA A 127 5.23 -9.76 13.98
N ALA A 128 5.29 -10.34 12.76
CA ALA A 128 5.73 -11.71 12.55
C ALA A 128 7.19 -11.91 12.98
N ILE A 129 8.07 -11.01 12.59
CA ILE A 129 9.49 -11.06 12.98
C ILE A 129 9.63 -10.95 14.50
N TYR A 130 8.94 -9.99 15.10
CA TYR A 130 8.97 -9.79 16.55
C TYR A 130 8.50 -11.03 17.31
N LEU A 131 7.44 -11.68 16.84
CA LEU A 131 6.91 -12.90 17.43
C LEU A 131 7.96 -14.04 17.38
N MET A 132 8.64 -14.22 16.26
CA MET A 132 9.64 -15.26 16.07
C MET A 132 10.91 -15.01 16.89
N GLU A 133 11.37 -13.76 16.96
CA GLU A 133 12.50 -13.36 17.79
C GLU A 133 12.20 -13.62 19.28
N GLY A 134 10.99 -13.31 19.74
CA GLY A 134 10.54 -13.59 21.08
C GLY A 134 10.52 -15.08 21.41
N LYS A 135 10.05 -15.92 20.48
CA LYS A 135 10.07 -17.38 20.62
C LYS A 135 11.49 -17.91 20.69
N ASN A 136 12.38 -17.44 19.81
CA ASN A 136 13.79 -17.86 19.80
C ASN A 136 14.50 -17.49 21.09
N ALA A 137 14.29 -16.28 21.61
CA ALA A 137 14.86 -15.84 22.88
C ALA A 137 14.38 -16.72 24.04
N LYS A 138 13.08 -17.05 24.04
CA LYS A 138 12.49 -17.93 25.06
C LYS A 138 13.07 -19.33 25.01
N HIS A 139 13.27 -19.88 23.80
CA HIS A 139 13.87 -21.20 23.60
C HIS A 139 15.31 -21.24 24.10
N ILE A 140 16.10 -20.21 23.80
CA ILE A 140 17.50 -20.10 24.27
C ILE A 140 17.55 -20.06 25.80
N HIS A 141 16.63 -19.32 26.44
CA HIS A 141 16.58 -19.22 27.91
C HIS A 141 16.18 -20.54 28.58
N ASN A 142 15.39 -21.39 27.92
CA ASN A 142 14.91 -22.65 28.46
C ASN A 142 15.87 -23.83 28.23
N ASN A 143 16.92 -23.62 27.44
CA ASN A 143 17.99 -24.58 27.21
C ASN A 143 19.25 -24.20 28.01
#